data_86f5ea0cd3925cd627798cb7e573e5ae
#
_entry.id   86f5ea0cd3925cd627798cb7e573e5ae
#
_cell.length_a   1.000
_cell.length_b   1.000
_cell.length_c   1.000
_cell.angle_alpha   90.00
_cell.angle_beta   90.00
_cell.angle_gamma   90.00
#
_symmetry.space_group_name_H-M   'P 1'
#
loop_
_entity.id
_entity.type
_entity.pdbx_description
1 polymer ?
#
loop_
_entity_poly.entity_id
_entity_poly.type
_entity_poly.pdbx_seq_one_letter_code
_entity_poly.pdbx_strand_id
1 'polypeptide(L)'
;SATVNGVEVAVQEQVAVMKPFCRLLRFKRFTDNPKALEVMKSQPTVLVVAPLSGHHSTLLRDTVKSLLHDHKVFITDWTDARMVPLDEGPFHLDDYVSYVQDFIRLIGPEVNVISVCQPTVPVLAAVSLLASGGEFTPRTLTMMGGPIDARRSPTAVNNLAMNKSHSWFENNVIYRVPPNYPG
;
A
#
# COMPACT_ATOMS: atom_id res chain seq x y z
N SER A 1 5.27 -12.93 15.79
CA SER A 1 5.84 -12.13 16.89
C SER A 1 6.83 -11.10 16.37
N ALA A 2 7.11 -10.09 17.17
CA ALA A 2 8.12 -9.07 16.95
C ALA A 2 8.86 -8.80 18.26
N THR A 3 10.03 -8.15 18.20
CA THR A 3 10.78 -7.76 19.39
C THR A 3 10.68 -6.26 19.58
N VAL A 4 10.24 -5.82 20.76
CA VAL A 4 10.15 -4.42 21.14
C VAL A 4 10.89 -4.22 22.45
N ASN A 5 11.85 -3.30 22.48
CA ASN A 5 12.68 -3.03 23.66
C ASN A 5 13.27 -4.31 24.30
N GLY A 6 13.75 -5.23 23.46
CA GLY A 6 14.29 -6.52 23.89
C GLY A 6 13.28 -7.56 24.35
N VAL A 7 11.98 -7.27 24.30
CA VAL A 7 10.88 -8.15 24.70
C VAL A 7 10.17 -8.69 23.48
N GLU A 8 9.94 -10.00 23.43
CA GLU A 8 9.10 -10.60 22.39
C GLU A 8 7.63 -10.26 22.65
N VAL A 9 6.96 -9.72 21.63
CA VAL A 9 5.56 -9.34 21.68
C VAL A 9 4.75 -10.11 20.66
N ALA A 10 3.51 -10.44 21.01
CA ALA A 10 2.58 -11.04 20.07
C ALA A 10 2.14 -10.01 19.02
N VAL A 11 1.94 -10.47 17.79
CA VAL A 11 1.45 -9.64 16.68
C VAL A 11 0.20 -10.27 16.09
N GLN A 12 -0.85 -9.46 15.97
CA GLN A 12 -2.10 -9.85 15.33
C GLN A 12 -2.37 -8.97 14.14
N GLU A 13 -2.63 -9.58 12.99
CA GLU A 13 -3.12 -8.91 11.81
C GLU A 13 -4.62 -8.60 11.97
N GLN A 14 -5.00 -7.36 11.77
CA GLN A 14 -6.38 -6.89 11.88
C GLN A 14 -6.75 -6.10 10.63
N VAL A 15 -7.98 -6.25 10.15
CA VAL A 15 -8.53 -5.42 9.08
C VAL A 15 -9.03 -4.11 9.67
N ALA A 16 -8.36 -3.01 9.36
CA ALA A 16 -8.76 -1.67 9.79
C ALA A 16 -9.85 -1.07 8.89
N VAL A 17 -9.74 -1.29 7.57
CA VAL A 17 -10.72 -0.85 6.56
C VAL A 17 -10.84 -1.92 5.50
N MET A 18 -12.06 -2.13 5.02
CA MET A 18 -12.34 -2.98 3.88
C MET A 18 -12.95 -2.15 2.76
N LYS A 19 -12.30 -2.12 1.60
CA LYS A 19 -12.81 -1.55 0.36
C LYS A 19 -12.88 -2.66 -0.69
N PRO A 20 -13.63 -2.50 -1.80
CA PRO A 20 -13.80 -3.55 -2.81
C PRO A 20 -12.48 -4.10 -3.35
N PHE A 21 -11.50 -3.24 -3.63
CA PHE A 21 -10.22 -3.62 -4.24
C PHE A 21 -9.04 -3.67 -3.27
N CYS A 22 -9.19 -3.23 -2.04
CA CYS A 22 -8.10 -3.19 -1.08
C CYS A 22 -8.59 -3.22 0.35
N ARG A 23 -7.90 -3.99 1.20
CA ARG A 23 -8.05 -3.90 2.65
C ARG A 23 -6.88 -3.09 3.23
N LEU A 24 -7.15 -2.29 4.23
CA LEU A 24 -6.09 -1.73 5.07
C LEU A 24 -5.90 -2.64 6.27
N LEU A 25 -4.73 -3.24 6.37
CA LEU A 25 -4.36 -4.10 7.49
C LEU A 25 -3.56 -3.33 8.53
N ARG A 26 -3.79 -3.64 9.79
CA ARG A 26 -3.01 -3.17 10.93
C ARG A 26 -2.36 -4.35 11.62
N PHE A 27 -1.07 -4.26 11.90
CA PHE A 27 -0.36 -5.24 12.72
C PHE A 27 -0.33 -4.76 14.17
N LYS A 28 -1.29 -5.21 14.96
CA LYS A 28 -1.38 -4.84 16.37
C LYS A 28 -0.47 -5.72 17.22
N ARG A 29 0.36 -5.08 18.04
CA ARG A 29 1.28 -5.75 18.96
C ARG A 29 0.69 -5.77 20.35
N PHE A 30 0.87 -6.88 21.07
CA PHE A 30 0.35 -7.10 22.42
C PHE A 30 1.46 -7.55 23.34
N THR A 31 1.47 -7.01 24.55
CA THR A 31 2.41 -7.40 25.61
C THR A 31 1.84 -7.07 26.98
N ASP A 32 2.21 -7.87 27.96
CA ASP A 32 1.94 -7.60 29.39
C ASP A 32 3.12 -6.86 30.04
N ASN A 33 4.23 -6.67 29.35
CA ASN A 33 5.39 -5.95 29.86
C ASN A 33 5.12 -4.43 29.85
N PRO A 34 5.10 -3.76 31.04
CA PRO A 34 4.74 -2.35 31.12
C PRO A 34 5.71 -1.42 30.37
N LYS A 35 7.01 -1.73 30.39
CA LYS A 35 8.03 -0.93 29.70
C LYS A 35 7.90 -1.02 28.19
N ALA A 36 7.73 -2.26 27.67
CA ALA A 36 7.50 -2.46 26.24
C ALA A 36 6.20 -1.79 25.78
N LEU A 37 5.13 -1.87 26.57
CA LEU A 37 3.85 -1.23 26.29
C LEU A 37 3.99 0.30 26.19
N GLU A 38 4.71 0.90 27.11
CA GLU A 38 4.95 2.35 27.10
C GLU A 38 5.79 2.80 25.90
N VAL A 39 6.84 2.05 25.58
CA VAL A 39 7.64 2.29 24.36
C VAL A 39 6.76 2.20 23.11
N MET A 40 5.93 1.18 22.98
CA MET A 40 5.04 1.02 21.82
C MET A 40 4.03 2.17 21.68
N LYS A 41 3.54 2.74 22.77
CA LYS A 41 2.58 3.87 22.73
C LYS A 41 3.18 5.11 22.08
N SER A 42 4.46 5.38 22.30
CA SER A 42 5.18 6.55 21.78
C SER A 42 5.76 6.36 20.39
N GLN A 43 5.72 5.14 19.84
CA GLN A 43 6.32 4.85 18.54
C GLN A 43 5.53 5.46 17.38
N PRO A 44 6.23 5.89 16.31
CA PRO A 44 5.58 6.46 15.14
C PRO A 44 4.74 5.43 14.37
N THR A 45 3.79 5.93 13.60
CA THR A 45 2.92 5.13 12.74
C THR A 45 3.40 5.19 11.30
N VAL A 46 3.44 4.04 10.63
CA VAL A 46 3.82 3.89 9.23
C VAL A 46 2.70 3.23 8.46
N LEU A 47 2.37 3.80 7.30
CA LEU A 47 1.57 3.17 6.26
C LEU A 47 2.50 2.70 5.15
N VAL A 48 2.54 1.40 4.91
CA VAL A 48 3.25 0.80 3.78
C VAL A 48 2.26 0.59 2.65
N VAL A 49 2.48 1.23 1.51
CA VAL A 49 1.69 1.02 0.30
C VAL A 49 2.38 0.00 -0.58
N ALA A 50 1.82 -1.19 -0.62
CA ALA A 50 2.35 -2.32 -1.38
C ALA A 50 1.95 -2.25 -2.86
N PRO A 51 2.72 -2.84 -3.78
CA PRO A 51 2.33 -2.98 -5.18
C PRO A 51 1.02 -3.76 -5.34
N LEU A 52 0.26 -3.45 -6.41
CA LEU A 52 -0.95 -4.20 -6.79
C LEU A 52 -0.66 -5.66 -7.07
N SER A 53 0.50 -5.96 -7.63
CA SER A 53 0.97 -7.31 -7.93
C SER A 53 1.76 -7.89 -6.76
N GLY A 54 1.52 -9.15 -6.45
CA GLY A 54 2.17 -9.85 -5.36
C GLY A 54 1.44 -9.69 -4.02
N HIS A 55 1.54 -10.73 -3.22
CA HIS A 55 0.89 -10.78 -1.92
C HIS A 55 1.70 -9.99 -0.88
N HIS A 56 1.04 -9.14 -0.09
CA HIS A 56 1.69 -8.31 0.95
C HIS A 56 2.54 -9.15 1.92
N SER A 57 2.07 -10.34 2.27
CA SER A 57 2.75 -11.23 3.22
C SER A 57 3.99 -11.93 2.65
N THR A 58 4.21 -11.89 1.34
CA THR A 58 5.41 -12.45 0.72
C THR A 58 6.40 -11.37 0.30
N LEU A 59 5.93 -10.37 -0.42
CA LEU A 59 6.80 -9.34 -1.02
C LEU A 59 7.40 -8.39 0.02
N LEU A 60 6.61 -7.97 1.01
CA LEU A 60 7.01 -6.97 2.01
C LEU A 60 7.09 -7.53 3.43
N ARG A 61 7.11 -8.84 3.58
CA ARG A 61 7.13 -9.51 4.87
C ARG A 61 8.27 -9.04 5.78
N ASP A 62 9.48 -9.01 5.24
CA ASP A 62 10.65 -8.65 6.04
C ASP A 62 10.71 -7.16 6.33
N THR A 63 10.20 -6.33 5.42
CA THR A 63 10.04 -4.89 5.66
C THR A 63 9.08 -4.64 6.81
N VAL A 64 7.91 -5.29 6.82
CA VAL A 64 6.94 -5.18 7.92
C VAL A 64 7.53 -5.69 9.22
N LYS A 65 8.21 -6.84 9.22
CA LYS A 65 8.87 -7.37 10.42
C LYS A 65 9.88 -6.40 11.00
N SER A 66 10.74 -5.81 10.16
CA SER A 66 11.72 -4.82 10.60
C SER A 66 11.05 -3.59 11.19
N LEU A 67 10.01 -3.06 10.57
CA LEU A 67 9.28 -1.90 11.05
C LEU A 67 8.58 -2.16 12.39
N LEU A 68 8.09 -3.37 12.62
CA LEU A 68 7.35 -3.72 13.85
C LEU A 68 8.19 -3.67 15.12
N HIS A 69 9.51 -3.58 15.04
CA HIS A 69 10.37 -3.39 16.21
C HIS A 69 10.14 -2.03 16.88
N ASP A 70 9.88 -0.99 16.08
CA ASP A 70 9.85 0.40 16.56
C ASP A 70 8.77 1.28 15.91
N HIS A 71 7.81 0.68 15.18
CA HIS A 71 6.71 1.38 14.53
C HIS A 71 5.37 0.67 14.73
N LYS A 72 4.29 1.46 14.72
CA LYS A 72 2.94 0.98 14.48
C LYS A 72 2.76 0.85 12.97
N VAL A 73 2.40 -0.31 12.45
CA VAL A 73 2.44 -0.60 11.01
C VAL A 73 1.05 -0.89 10.47
N PHE A 74 0.70 -0.17 9.41
CA PHE A 74 -0.40 -0.46 8.50
C PHE A 74 0.15 -0.83 7.13
N ILE A 75 -0.56 -1.67 6.39
CA ILE A 75 -0.21 -2.04 5.02
C ILE A 75 -1.46 -2.18 4.16
N THR A 76 -1.34 -1.80 2.89
CA THR A 76 -2.37 -2.10 1.88
C THR A 76 -2.30 -3.56 1.47
N ASP A 77 -3.45 -4.22 1.45
CA ASP A 77 -3.65 -5.58 0.97
C ASP A 77 -4.61 -5.54 -0.21
N TRP A 78 -4.04 -5.52 -1.42
CA TRP A 78 -4.80 -5.43 -2.65
C TRP A 78 -5.48 -6.75 -2.98
N THR A 79 -6.78 -6.68 -3.22
CA THR A 79 -7.58 -7.84 -3.63
C THR A 79 -7.25 -8.19 -5.08
N ASP A 80 -7.17 -9.49 -5.38
CA ASP A 80 -7.12 -9.95 -6.77
C ASP A 80 -8.39 -9.46 -7.50
N ALA A 81 -8.21 -8.65 -8.53
CA ALA A 81 -9.34 -8.02 -9.25
C ALA A 81 -10.34 -9.04 -9.82
N ARG A 82 -9.88 -10.26 -10.13
CA ARG A 82 -10.77 -11.35 -10.56
C ARG A 82 -11.78 -11.75 -9.48
N MET A 83 -11.50 -11.46 -8.21
CA MET A 83 -12.36 -11.80 -7.09
C MET A 83 -13.30 -10.66 -6.69
N VAL A 84 -13.19 -9.50 -7.33
CA VAL A 84 -14.05 -8.35 -7.07
C VAL A 84 -15.25 -8.40 -8.02
N PRO A 85 -16.49 -8.45 -7.51
CA PRO A 85 -17.70 -8.48 -8.35
C PRO A 85 -17.78 -7.26 -9.29
N LEU A 86 -18.29 -7.48 -10.50
CA LEU A 86 -18.42 -6.42 -11.51
C LEU A 86 -19.32 -5.26 -11.07
N ASP A 87 -20.29 -5.50 -10.21
CA ASP A 87 -21.19 -4.49 -9.67
C ASP A 87 -20.52 -3.52 -8.69
N GLU A 88 -19.31 -3.85 -8.19
CA GLU A 88 -18.48 -2.92 -7.44
C GLU A 88 -17.85 -1.82 -8.31
N GLY A 89 -17.99 -1.94 -9.62
CA GLY A 89 -17.53 -0.96 -10.61
C GLY A 89 -16.05 -1.09 -10.98
N PRO A 90 -15.58 -0.23 -11.90
CA PRO A 90 -14.20 -0.24 -12.36
C PRO A 90 -13.25 0.29 -11.29
N PHE A 91 -11.97 -0.06 -11.44
CA PHE A 91 -10.87 0.49 -10.64
C PHE A 91 -9.83 1.11 -11.56
N HIS A 92 -9.73 2.43 -11.49
CA HIS A 92 -8.80 3.23 -12.27
C HIS A 92 -7.73 3.87 -11.39
N LEU A 93 -6.80 4.59 -11.98
CA LEU A 93 -5.76 5.32 -11.26
C LEU A 93 -6.35 6.31 -10.24
N ASP A 94 -7.42 7.00 -10.61
CA ASP A 94 -8.10 7.95 -9.72
C ASP A 94 -8.68 7.26 -8.48
N ASP A 95 -9.18 6.04 -8.64
CA ASP A 95 -9.68 5.24 -7.53
C ASP A 95 -8.54 4.81 -6.59
N TYR A 96 -7.39 4.44 -7.17
CA TYR A 96 -6.19 4.13 -6.40
C TYR A 96 -5.76 5.34 -5.56
N VAL A 97 -5.68 6.51 -6.18
CA VAL A 97 -5.34 7.77 -5.51
C VAL A 97 -6.33 8.05 -4.36
N SER A 98 -7.62 7.90 -4.60
CA SER A 98 -8.67 8.10 -3.59
C SER A 98 -8.54 7.12 -2.44
N TYR A 99 -8.23 5.85 -2.69
CA TYR A 99 -8.02 4.85 -1.64
C TYR A 99 -6.85 5.25 -0.73
N VAL A 100 -5.74 5.67 -1.31
CA VAL A 100 -4.55 6.10 -0.54
C VAL A 100 -4.87 7.33 0.30
N GLN A 101 -5.58 8.31 -0.26
CA GLN A 101 -6.01 9.49 0.49
C GLN A 101 -6.91 9.11 1.68
N ASP A 102 -7.87 8.21 1.48
CA ASP A 102 -8.75 7.76 2.55
C ASP A 102 -7.99 7.05 3.67
N PHE A 103 -7.00 6.23 3.33
CA PHE A 103 -6.16 5.56 4.33
C PHE A 103 -5.30 6.55 5.12
N ILE A 104 -4.73 7.54 4.45
CA ILE A 104 -3.96 8.62 5.10
C ILE A 104 -4.88 9.41 6.05
N ARG A 105 -6.07 9.78 5.62
CA ARG A 105 -7.06 10.50 6.45
C ARG A 105 -7.46 9.69 7.68
N LEU A 106 -7.68 8.39 7.51
CA LEU A 106 -8.06 7.49 8.59
C LEU A 106 -6.98 7.39 9.67
N ILE A 107 -5.72 7.20 9.24
CA ILE A 107 -4.59 7.04 10.17
C ILE A 107 -4.29 8.38 10.86
N GLY A 108 -4.38 9.48 10.14
CA GLY A 108 -4.22 10.82 10.69
C GLY A 108 -2.88 11.50 10.35
N PRO A 109 -2.70 12.74 10.81
CA PRO A 109 -1.60 13.62 10.38
C PRO A 109 -0.21 13.16 10.82
N GLU A 110 -0.10 12.26 11.78
CA GLU A 110 1.16 11.74 12.28
C GLU A 110 1.68 10.54 11.47
N VAL A 111 0.98 10.13 10.40
CA VAL A 111 1.37 9.01 9.58
C VAL A 111 2.63 9.30 8.78
N ASN A 112 3.52 8.31 8.74
CA ASN A 112 4.65 8.26 7.82
C ASN A 112 4.30 7.27 6.72
N VAL A 113 4.50 7.62 5.45
CA VAL A 113 4.14 6.76 4.32
C VAL A 113 5.39 6.24 3.65
N ILE A 114 5.42 4.92 3.43
CA ILE A 114 6.42 4.24 2.61
C ILE A 114 5.71 3.65 1.41
N SER A 115 6.11 3.99 0.20
CA SER A 115 5.62 3.38 -1.03
C SER A 115 6.75 2.69 -1.78
N VAL A 116 6.49 1.46 -2.21
CA VAL A 116 7.50 0.59 -2.80
C VAL A 116 7.14 0.29 -4.25
N CYS A 117 8.01 0.66 -5.20
CA CYS A 117 7.88 0.38 -6.62
C CYS A 117 6.75 1.21 -7.29
N GLN A 118 5.86 0.58 -8.06
CA GLN A 118 4.77 1.25 -8.78
C GLN A 118 3.86 2.16 -7.92
N PRO A 119 3.50 1.82 -6.70
CA PRO A 119 2.69 2.68 -5.83
C PRO A 119 3.23 4.08 -5.61
N THR A 120 4.52 4.33 -5.83
CA THR A 120 5.10 5.68 -5.68
C THR A 120 4.38 6.73 -6.53
N VAL A 121 3.90 6.37 -7.71
CA VAL A 121 3.18 7.28 -8.61
C VAL A 121 1.82 7.70 -8.02
N PRO A 122 0.88 6.79 -7.73
CA PRO A 122 -0.41 7.19 -7.16
C PRO A 122 -0.27 7.75 -5.73
N VAL A 123 0.71 7.33 -4.96
CA VAL A 123 0.94 7.88 -3.62
C VAL A 123 1.43 9.32 -3.68
N LEU A 124 2.37 9.63 -4.58
CA LEU A 124 2.82 11.01 -4.79
C LEU A 124 1.65 11.89 -5.26
N ALA A 125 0.82 11.40 -6.17
CA ALA A 125 -0.37 12.09 -6.62
C ALA A 125 -1.37 12.32 -5.47
N ALA A 126 -1.63 11.30 -4.66
CA ALA A 126 -2.53 11.40 -3.51
C ALA A 126 -2.08 12.46 -2.50
N VAL A 127 -0.80 12.45 -2.13
CA VAL A 127 -0.22 13.42 -1.20
C VAL A 127 -0.23 14.84 -1.78
N SER A 128 0.11 14.98 -3.06
CA SER A 128 0.09 16.28 -3.75
C SER A 128 -1.32 16.87 -3.79
N LEU A 129 -2.33 16.05 -4.03
CA LEU A 129 -3.73 16.49 -4.04
C LEU A 129 -4.23 16.87 -2.63
N LEU A 130 -3.84 16.13 -1.59
CA LEU A 130 -4.13 16.50 -0.21
C LEU A 130 -3.53 17.88 0.11
N ALA A 131 -2.28 18.10 -0.26
CA ALA A 131 -1.60 19.37 -0.04
C ALA A 131 -2.26 20.52 -0.78
N SER A 132 -2.56 20.36 -2.07
CA SER A 132 -3.21 21.40 -2.88
C SER A 132 -4.64 21.69 -2.44
N GLY A 133 -5.33 20.71 -1.85
CA GLY A 133 -6.66 20.87 -1.27
C GLY A 133 -6.68 21.47 0.12
N GLY A 134 -5.52 21.82 0.69
CA GLY A 134 -5.42 22.38 2.04
C GLY A 134 -5.67 21.38 3.16
N GLU A 135 -5.67 20.08 2.87
CA GLU A 135 -5.75 19.02 3.87
C GLU A 135 -4.39 18.74 4.49
N PHE A 136 -4.36 18.04 5.64
CA PHE A 136 -3.09 17.59 6.19
C PHE A 136 -2.42 16.59 5.24
N THR A 137 -1.10 16.58 5.26
CA THR A 137 -0.27 15.62 4.53
C THR A 137 0.42 14.67 5.51
N PRO A 138 0.92 13.51 5.05
CA PRO A 138 1.77 12.67 5.87
C PRO A 138 2.96 13.43 6.43
N ARG A 139 3.44 12.99 7.57
CA ARG A 139 4.62 13.56 8.21
C ARG A 139 5.88 13.36 7.37
N THR A 140 6.00 12.19 6.76
CA THR A 140 7.05 11.86 5.79
C THR A 140 6.49 11.03 4.66
N LEU A 141 7.15 11.09 3.49
CA LEU A 141 6.88 10.23 2.35
C LEU A 141 8.19 9.64 1.85
N THR A 142 8.34 8.34 1.98
CA THR A 142 9.48 7.58 1.45
C THR A 142 9.05 6.85 0.18
N MET A 143 9.71 7.14 -0.92
CA MET A 143 9.46 6.52 -2.22
C MET A 143 10.63 5.63 -2.60
N MET A 144 10.40 4.34 -2.75
CA MET A 144 11.42 3.33 -2.99
C MET A 144 11.30 2.77 -4.41
N GLY A 145 12.26 3.12 -5.28
CA GLY A 145 12.43 2.51 -6.59
C GLY A 145 11.26 2.65 -7.54
N GLY A 146 10.53 3.76 -7.50
CA GLY A 146 9.33 3.97 -8.29
C GLY A 146 9.54 4.73 -9.60
N PRO A 147 8.74 4.45 -10.63
CA PRO A 147 8.86 5.05 -11.95
C PRO A 147 8.16 6.42 -12.02
N ILE A 148 8.67 7.41 -11.31
CA ILE A 148 8.04 8.76 -11.24
C ILE A 148 8.07 9.45 -12.60
N ASP A 149 9.19 9.36 -13.31
CA ASP A 149 9.32 9.85 -14.69
C ASP A 149 9.91 8.76 -15.58
N ALA A 150 9.04 8.01 -16.25
CA ALA A 150 9.43 6.90 -17.12
C ALA A 150 10.23 7.32 -18.36
N ARG A 151 10.35 8.65 -18.63
CA ARG A 151 11.23 9.18 -19.68
C ARG A 151 12.69 9.19 -19.25
N ARG A 152 12.95 9.15 -17.96
CA ARG A 152 14.29 9.11 -17.39
C ARG A 152 14.72 7.66 -17.15
N SER A 153 15.81 7.26 -17.80
CA SER A 153 16.34 5.89 -17.73
C SER A 153 15.26 4.82 -17.97
N PRO A 154 14.57 4.83 -19.13
CA PRO A 154 13.44 3.94 -19.37
C PRO A 154 13.86 2.48 -19.33
N THR A 155 13.04 1.66 -18.67
CA THR A 155 13.20 0.20 -18.65
C THR A 155 12.69 -0.43 -19.96
N ALA A 156 12.99 -1.72 -20.17
CA ALA A 156 12.43 -2.47 -21.29
C ALA A 156 10.89 -2.45 -21.30
N VAL A 157 10.26 -2.47 -20.13
CA VAL A 157 8.79 -2.37 -20.00
C VAL A 157 8.29 -0.98 -20.39
N ASN A 158 8.98 0.08 -20.01
CA ASN A 158 8.63 1.45 -20.43
C ASN A 158 8.72 1.59 -21.95
N ASN A 159 9.80 1.07 -22.56
CA ASN A 159 9.99 1.10 -24.00
C ASN A 159 8.91 0.28 -24.72
N LEU A 160 8.53 -0.87 -24.20
CA LEU A 160 7.43 -1.67 -24.74
C LEU A 160 6.11 -0.88 -24.73
N ALA A 161 5.79 -0.22 -23.62
CA ALA A 161 4.59 0.60 -23.49
C ALA A 161 4.57 1.78 -24.49
N MET A 162 5.73 2.37 -24.78
CA MET A 162 5.85 3.46 -25.74
C MET A 162 5.77 3.00 -27.20
N ASN A 163 6.17 1.77 -27.50
CA ASN A 163 6.29 1.26 -28.86
C ASN A 163 5.10 0.40 -29.33
N LYS A 164 4.19 0.05 -28.44
CA LYS A 164 3.00 -0.75 -28.75
C LYS A 164 1.72 0.04 -28.49
N SER A 165 0.71 -0.19 -29.34
CA SER A 165 -0.60 0.42 -29.17
C SER A 165 -1.40 -0.26 -28.03
N HIS A 166 -2.42 0.43 -27.52
CA HIS A 166 -3.35 -0.16 -26.54
C HIS A 166 -3.98 -1.45 -27.06
N SER A 167 -4.43 -1.46 -28.30
CA SER A 167 -5.02 -2.66 -28.92
C SER A 167 -4.04 -3.84 -29.03
N TRP A 168 -2.73 -3.54 -29.16
CA TRP A 168 -1.74 -4.62 -29.08
C TRP A 168 -1.73 -5.28 -27.72
N PHE A 169 -1.79 -4.48 -26.63
CA PHE A 169 -1.85 -5.02 -25.27
C PHE A 169 -3.13 -5.82 -25.03
N GLU A 170 -4.29 -5.32 -25.51
CA GLU A 170 -5.56 -6.04 -25.41
C GLU A 170 -5.52 -7.42 -26.07
N ASN A 171 -4.83 -7.53 -27.22
CA ASN A 171 -4.77 -8.78 -27.97
C ASN A 171 -3.64 -9.73 -27.55
N ASN A 172 -2.62 -9.26 -26.85
CA ASN A 172 -1.40 -10.04 -26.58
C ASN A 172 -1.08 -10.20 -25.10
N VAL A 173 -1.59 -9.36 -24.21
CA VAL A 173 -1.21 -9.29 -22.80
C VAL A 173 -2.41 -9.37 -21.88
N ILE A 174 -3.52 -8.72 -22.23
CA ILE A 174 -4.70 -8.68 -21.39
C ILE A 174 -5.58 -9.90 -21.69
N TYR A 175 -5.85 -10.67 -20.64
CA TYR A 175 -6.71 -11.85 -20.72
C TYR A 175 -8.07 -11.56 -20.09
N ARG A 176 -9.13 -12.11 -20.68
CA ARG A 176 -10.46 -12.07 -20.06
C ARG A 176 -10.48 -12.95 -18.82
N VAL A 177 -11.14 -12.47 -17.80
CA VAL A 177 -11.38 -13.25 -16.58
C VAL A 177 -12.27 -14.44 -16.94
N PRO A 178 -11.93 -15.67 -16.51
CA PRO A 178 -12.77 -16.84 -16.75
C PRO A 178 -14.17 -16.70 -16.12
N PRO A 179 -15.23 -17.30 -16.74
CA PRO A 179 -16.61 -17.14 -16.29
C PRO A 179 -16.91 -17.61 -14.86
N ASN A 180 -16.03 -18.39 -14.27
CA ASN A 180 -16.19 -18.91 -12.90
C ASN A 180 -15.67 -17.94 -11.81
N TYR A 181 -15.17 -16.78 -12.20
CA TYR A 181 -14.78 -15.71 -11.29
C TYR A 181 -15.85 -14.61 -11.25
N PRO A 182 -16.01 -13.91 -10.11
CA PRO A 182 -17.02 -12.86 -9.97
C PRO A 182 -16.68 -11.55 -10.69
N GLY A 183 -15.41 -11.32 -11.00
CA GLY A 183 -14.90 -10.08 -11.64
C GLY A 183 -14.54 -10.21 -13.10
#